data_99150b9c5f2a79f977dfdcd6592ddbd7
#
_entry.id   99150b9c5f2a79f977dfdcd6592ddbd7
#
_cell.length_a   1.000
_cell.length_b   1.000
_cell.length_c   1.000
_cell.angle_alpha   90.00
_cell.angle_beta   90.00
_cell.angle_gamma   90.00
#
_symmetry.space_group_name_H-M   'P 1'
#
loop_
_entity.id
_entity.type
_entity.pdbx_description
1 polymer ?
#
loop_
_entity_poly.entity_id
_entity_poly.type
_entity_poly.pdbx_seq_one_letter_code
_entity_poly.pdbx_strand_id
1 'polypeptide(L)'
;SNNITLGLIGVFVYIMSGKEYAYVKTAKRASSKVSEVLRSEYTKLKTTDPYRKAIDAYHSSNEKSFLVYDESENLVGAIPEVFIKDSVKNKNGPEVISDLMSTKVAIVSPSSILRKVANMMNQEGIAICAVKDGEEIIGVLDRYAVEVFMKK
;
A
#
# COMPACT_ATOMS: atom_id res chain seq x y z
N SER A 1 -3.96 -1.57 -25.69
CA SER A 1 -3.78 -0.17 -25.95
C SER A 1 -2.48 0.34 -25.35
N ASN A 2 -2.07 1.48 -25.82
CA ASN A 2 -0.82 2.05 -25.35
C ASN A 2 -0.88 2.41 -23.87
N ASN A 3 -2.03 2.79 -23.40
CA ASN A 3 -2.16 3.17 -22.00
C ASN A 3 -1.95 1.98 -21.07
N ILE A 4 -2.44 0.83 -21.47
CA ILE A 4 -2.25 -0.37 -20.69
C ILE A 4 -0.78 -0.74 -20.65
N THR A 5 -0.11 -0.64 -21.79
CA THR A 5 1.31 -0.95 -21.86
C THR A 5 2.14 -0.03 -20.98
N LEU A 6 1.85 1.27 -21.05
CA LEU A 6 2.57 2.22 -20.23
C LEU A 6 2.33 1.99 -18.75
N GLY A 7 1.10 1.65 -18.38
CA GLY A 7 0.80 1.36 -17.00
C GLY A 7 1.56 0.15 -16.50
N LEU A 8 1.68 -0.87 -17.33
CA LEU A 8 2.40 -2.07 -16.94
C LEU A 8 3.90 -1.84 -16.80
N ILE A 9 4.46 -0.96 -17.60
CA ILE A 9 5.87 -0.65 -17.52
C ILE A 9 6.21 0.08 -16.23
N GLY A 10 5.35 0.97 -15.80
CA GLY A 10 5.62 1.80 -14.65
C GLY A 10 5.25 1.21 -13.30
N VAL A 11 4.46 0.17 -13.28
CA VAL A 11 3.92 -0.36 -12.04
C VAL A 11 4.41 -1.77 -11.78
N PHE A 12 4.99 -1.98 -10.60
CA PHE A 12 5.43 -3.27 -10.16
C PHE A 12 4.44 -3.76 -9.12
N VAL A 13 3.59 -4.68 -9.50
CA VAL A 13 2.52 -5.16 -8.64
C VAL A 13 2.76 -6.59 -8.21
N TYR A 14 2.74 -6.83 -6.88
CA TYR A 14 2.79 -8.16 -6.33
C TYR A 14 1.39 -8.59 -5.98
N ILE A 15 1.01 -9.78 -6.42
CA ILE A 15 -0.31 -10.32 -6.12
C ILE A 15 -0.13 -11.56 -5.28
N MET A 16 -0.72 -11.53 -4.09
CA MET A 16 -0.68 -12.68 -3.20
C MET A 16 -2.08 -13.26 -3.04
N SER A 17 -2.19 -14.50 -3.42
CA SER A 17 -3.46 -15.22 -3.35
C SER A 17 -3.74 -15.66 -1.92
N GLY A 18 -5.01 -15.64 -1.55
CA GLY A 18 -5.43 -16.21 -0.28
C GLY A 18 -5.38 -17.72 -0.25
N LYS A 19 -5.07 -18.34 -1.38
CA LYS A 19 -4.97 -19.79 -1.45
C LYS A 19 -3.61 -20.34 -1.08
N GLU A 20 -2.69 -19.51 -0.67
CA GLU A 20 -1.46 -19.96 -0.13
C GLU A 20 -1.77 -20.82 1.04
N TYR A 21 -1.20 -22.09 1.04
CA TYR A 21 -1.59 -22.99 2.02
C TYR A 21 -1.12 -22.65 3.37
N ALA A 22 -1.98 -22.93 4.26
CA ALA A 22 -1.70 -22.78 5.59
C ALA A 22 -0.94 -23.94 6.08
N TYR A 23 0.02 -23.75 6.86
CA TYR A 23 0.67 -24.64 7.55
C TYR A 23 0.24 -24.67 8.98
N VAL A 24 0.12 -25.78 9.62
CA VAL A 24 -0.30 -25.92 10.99
C VAL A 24 0.58 -25.11 11.91
N LYS A 25 -0.05 -24.30 12.75
CA LYS A 25 0.65 -23.39 13.60
C LYS A 25 0.18 -23.48 15.00
N THR A 26 1.12 -23.37 15.91
CA THR A 26 0.79 -23.31 17.30
C THR A 26 0.57 -21.87 17.75
N ALA A 27 1.30 -20.96 17.16
CA ALA A 27 1.18 -19.57 17.55
C ALA A 27 0.03 -18.91 16.81
N LYS A 28 -0.85 -18.29 17.57
CA LYS A 28 -2.00 -17.63 17.01
C LYS A 28 -1.65 -16.56 15.98
N ARG A 29 -0.63 -15.77 16.26
CA ARG A 29 -0.23 -14.72 15.34
C ARG A 29 0.44 -15.20 14.09
N ALA A 30 1.02 -16.39 14.13
CA ALA A 30 1.65 -16.95 12.96
C ALA A 30 0.63 -17.27 11.87
N SER A 31 -0.63 -17.48 12.25
CA SER A 31 -1.69 -17.76 11.29
C SER A 31 -2.67 -16.63 11.14
N SER A 32 -2.38 -15.46 11.68
CA SER A 32 -3.25 -14.30 11.53
C SER A 32 -3.35 -13.90 10.07
N LYS A 33 -4.49 -13.39 9.71
CA LYS A 33 -4.78 -13.02 8.33
C LYS A 33 -4.82 -11.51 8.16
N VAL A 34 -4.66 -11.07 6.93
CA VAL A 34 -4.72 -9.66 6.56
C VAL A 34 -6.04 -9.05 7.03
N SER A 35 -7.15 -9.81 6.95
CA SER A 35 -8.46 -9.32 7.37
C SER A 35 -8.51 -8.86 8.82
N GLU A 36 -7.59 -9.32 9.65
CA GLU A 36 -7.57 -8.93 11.05
C GLU A 36 -6.91 -7.58 11.29
N VAL A 37 -6.22 -7.06 10.30
CA VAL A 37 -5.40 -5.85 10.47
C VAL A 37 -5.73 -4.76 9.45
N LEU A 38 -6.36 -5.11 8.35
CA LEU A 38 -6.61 -4.15 7.28
C LEU A 38 -7.44 -2.95 7.78
N ARG A 39 -7.19 -1.81 7.17
CA ARG A 39 -7.95 -0.59 7.48
C ARG A 39 -8.84 -0.29 6.28
N SER A 40 -10.17 -0.28 6.51
CA SER A 40 -11.12 -0.07 5.42
C SER A 40 -11.26 1.40 5.03
N GLU A 41 -10.96 2.31 5.94
CA GLU A 41 -11.00 3.72 5.64
C GLU A 41 -9.58 4.23 5.44
N TYR A 42 -9.34 4.84 4.30
CA TYR A 42 -8.02 5.36 3.97
C TYR A 42 -8.15 6.48 2.95
N THR A 43 -7.15 7.34 2.90
CA THR A 43 -7.12 8.44 1.95
C THR A 43 -6.67 7.93 0.59
N LYS A 44 -7.48 8.15 -0.43
CA LYS A 44 -7.10 7.84 -1.81
C LYS A 44 -6.48 9.07 -2.42
N LEU A 45 -5.27 8.94 -2.92
CA LEU A 45 -4.63 10.01 -3.66
C LEU A 45 -4.74 9.71 -5.14
N LYS A 46 -4.83 10.76 -5.94
CA LYS A 46 -4.85 10.62 -7.39
C LYS A 46 -3.57 11.18 -7.97
N THR A 47 -3.16 10.65 -9.12
CA THR A 47 -1.93 11.09 -9.77
C THR A 47 -1.87 12.59 -10.01
N THR A 48 -3.03 13.19 -10.26
CA THR A 48 -3.12 14.63 -10.55
C THR A 48 -3.33 15.50 -9.32
N ASP A 49 -3.49 14.89 -8.14
CA ASP A 49 -3.65 15.67 -6.92
C ASP A 49 -2.39 16.47 -6.62
N PRO A 50 -2.52 17.64 -5.97
CA PRO A 50 -1.34 18.35 -5.52
C PRO A 50 -0.64 17.55 -4.43
N TYR A 51 0.69 17.61 -4.42
CA TYR A 51 1.46 16.86 -3.44
C TYR A 51 1.10 17.26 -2.01
N ARG A 52 0.69 18.50 -1.81
CA ARG A 52 0.27 18.98 -0.50
C ARG A 52 -0.85 18.13 0.11
N LYS A 53 -1.68 17.52 -0.74
CA LYS A 53 -2.75 16.67 -0.24
C LYS A 53 -2.19 15.48 0.55
N ALA A 54 -1.08 14.91 0.09
CA ALA A 54 -0.42 13.82 0.80
C ALA A 54 0.15 14.31 2.13
N ILE A 55 0.79 15.47 2.12
CA ILE A 55 1.37 16.04 3.32
C ILE A 55 0.28 16.34 4.35
N ASP A 56 -0.81 16.95 3.91
CA ASP A 56 -1.91 17.27 4.82
C ASP A 56 -2.54 16.01 5.41
N ALA A 57 -2.72 14.97 4.59
CA ALA A 57 -3.28 13.72 5.09
C ALA A 57 -2.33 13.07 6.11
N TYR A 58 -1.03 13.13 5.84
CA TYR A 58 -0.04 12.58 6.74
C TYR A 58 -0.08 13.26 8.12
N HIS A 59 -0.26 14.57 8.14
CA HIS A 59 -0.28 15.32 9.40
C HIS A 59 -1.63 15.28 10.10
N SER A 60 -2.72 15.14 9.36
CA SER A 60 -4.05 15.18 9.96
C SER A 60 -4.62 13.83 10.33
N SER A 61 -3.96 12.76 9.96
CA SER A 61 -4.44 11.41 10.25
C SER A 61 -3.29 10.56 10.79
N ASN A 62 -3.61 9.32 11.14
CA ASN A 62 -2.59 8.37 11.58
C ASN A 62 -2.01 7.57 10.42
N GLU A 63 -2.37 7.93 9.21
CA GLU A 63 -1.88 7.23 8.03
C GLU A 63 -0.43 7.59 7.78
N LYS A 64 0.39 6.59 7.50
CA LYS A 64 1.81 6.79 7.26
C LYS A 64 2.17 6.69 5.79
N SER A 65 1.45 5.87 5.04
CA SER A 65 1.69 5.68 3.62
C SER A 65 0.36 5.68 2.90
N PHE A 66 0.38 5.95 1.60
CA PHE A 66 -0.86 6.16 0.84
C PHE A 66 -0.83 5.44 -0.48
N LEU A 67 -2.00 4.96 -0.93
CA LEU A 67 -2.17 4.40 -2.26
C LEU A 67 -2.50 5.52 -3.24
N VAL A 68 -2.06 5.37 -4.48
CA VAL A 68 -2.31 6.34 -5.54
C VAL A 68 -3.06 5.67 -6.68
N TYR A 69 -4.10 6.35 -7.14
CA TYR A 69 -4.95 5.88 -8.21
C TYR A 69 -4.89 6.84 -9.39
N ASP A 70 -5.13 6.35 -10.59
CA ASP A 70 -5.20 7.23 -11.76
C ASP A 70 -6.62 7.77 -11.92
N GLU A 71 -6.85 8.53 -12.98
CA GLU A 71 -8.15 9.14 -13.23
C GLU A 71 -9.24 8.11 -13.51
N SER A 72 -8.85 6.91 -13.94
CA SER A 72 -9.79 5.82 -14.20
C SER A 72 -9.95 4.90 -13.00
N GLU A 73 -9.52 5.33 -11.82
CA GLU A 73 -9.63 4.57 -10.58
C GLU A 73 -8.80 3.29 -10.56
N ASN A 74 -7.74 3.25 -11.35
CA ASN A 74 -6.80 2.13 -11.30
C ASN A 74 -5.70 2.42 -10.31
N LEU A 75 -5.32 1.41 -9.54
CA LEU A 75 -4.20 1.52 -8.61
C LEU A 75 -2.90 1.60 -9.41
N VAL A 76 -2.15 2.67 -9.24
CA VAL A 76 -0.94 2.90 -10.03
C VAL A 76 0.32 3.14 -9.21
N GLY A 77 0.21 3.31 -7.91
CA GLY A 77 1.40 3.53 -7.12
C GLY A 77 1.10 3.79 -5.67
N ALA A 78 2.10 4.29 -4.98
CA ALA A 78 2.00 4.57 -3.55
C ALA A 78 2.92 5.72 -3.17
N ILE A 79 2.60 6.37 -2.06
CA ILE A 79 3.49 7.34 -1.45
C ILE A 79 3.90 6.76 -0.10
N PRO A 80 5.12 6.20 -0.01
CA PRO A 80 5.62 5.70 1.26
C PRO A 80 5.93 6.84 2.23
N GLU A 81 5.88 6.54 3.51
CA GLU A 81 6.17 7.54 4.55
C GLU A 81 7.52 8.22 4.33
N VAL A 82 8.51 7.45 3.92
CA VAL A 82 9.85 8.01 3.74
C VAL A 82 9.86 9.11 2.68
N PHE A 83 9.03 8.99 1.65
CA PHE A 83 8.95 10.02 0.62
C PHE A 83 8.39 11.32 1.18
N ILE A 84 7.40 11.22 2.06
CA ILE A 84 6.79 12.40 2.67
C ILE A 84 7.79 13.09 3.59
N LYS A 85 8.49 12.32 4.40
CA LYS A 85 9.50 12.88 5.30
C LYS A 85 10.62 13.57 4.57
N ASP A 86 11.08 12.98 3.47
CA ASP A 86 12.15 13.57 2.69
C ASP A 86 11.71 14.85 2.02
N SER A 87 10.47 14.91 1.55
CA SER A 87 9.99 16.09 0.84
C SER A 87 9.74 17.28 1.75
N VAL A 88 9.43 17.04 3.01
CA VAL A 88 9.25 18.13 3.96
C VAL A 88 10.57 18.88 4.13
N LYS A 89 11.68 18.21 3.97
CA LYS A 89 13.00 18.84 4.07
C LYS A 89 13.38 19.58 2.80
N ASN A 90 12.73 19.28 1.69
CA ASN A 90 13.06 19.86 0.40
C ASN A 90 11.96 20.83 -0.04
N LYS A 91 12.24 22.12 0.06
CA LYS A 91 11.26 23.17 -0.28
C LYS A 91 10.86 23.18 -1.75
N ASN A 92 11.66 22.56 -2.60
CA ASN A 92 11.39 22.53 -4.04
C ASN A 92 10.84 21.17 -4.45
N GLY A 93 10.06 20.57 -3.58
CA GLY A 93 9.49 19.27 -3.87
C GLY A 93 8.52 19.27 -5.04
N PRO A 94 8.11 18.08 -5.48
CA PRO A 94 7.22 17.95 -6.63
C PRO A 94 5.86 18.59 -6.37
N GLU A 95 5.23 19.07 -7.44
CA GLU A 95 3.96 19.75 -7.31
C GLU A 95 2.76 18.81 -7.30
N VAL A 96 2.85 17.68 -8.00
CA VAL A 96 1.76 16.72 -8.07
C VAL A 96 2.23 15.35 -7.65
N ILE A 97 1.25 14.54 -7.26
CA ILE A 97 1.50 13.20 -6.72
C ILE A 97 2.28 12.31 -7.70
N SER A 98 1.95 12.39 -8.98
CA SER A 98 2.62 11.53 -9.97
C SER A 98 4.13 11.77 -10.05
N ASP A 99 4.58 12.96 -9.69
CA ASP A 99 6.00 13.27 -9.74
C ASP A 99 6.78 12.63 -8.60
N LEU A 100 6.10 12.26 -7.54
CA LEU A 100 6.75 11.74 -6.34
C LEU A 100 6.49 10.27 -6.09
N MET A 101 5.37 9.75 -6.53
CA MET A 101 4.94 8.42 -6.13
C MET A 101 5.92 7.32 -6.52
N SER A 102 5.91 6.25 -5.72
CA SER A 102 6.57 5.01 -6.07
C SER A 102 5.62 4.19 -6.90
N THR A 103 6.15 3.48 -7.90
CA THR A 103 5.35 2.57 -8.69
C THR A 103 5.30 1.17 -8.08
N LYS A 104 5.99 0.97 -6.96
CA LYS A 104 5.94 -0.30 -6.24
C LYS A 104 4.70 -0.36 -5.37
N VAL A 105 3.84 -1.30 -5.66
CA VAL A 105 2.62 -1.47 -4.89
C VAL A 105 2.26 -2.95 -4.94
N ALA A 106 1.62 -3.45 -3.88
CA ALA A 106 1.21 -4.84 -3.83
C ALA A 106 -0.30 -4.93 -3.61
N ILE A 107 -0.87 -6.00 -4.14
CA ILE A 107 -2.28 -6.33 -3.92
C ILE A 107 -2.31 -7.66 -3.20
N VAL A 108 -2.98 -7.69 -2.06
CA VAL A 108 -3.09 -8.91 -1.27
C VAL A 108 -4.56 -9.22 -1.00
N SER A 109 -4.83 -10.47 -0.65
CA SER A 109 -6.17 -10.91 -0.32
C SER A 109 -6.41 -10.78 1.18
N PRO A 110 -7.66 -10.53 1.62
CA PRO A 110 -7.95 -10.50 3.05
C PRO A 110 -7.66 -11.84 3.74
N SER A 111 -7.65 -12.94 3.00
CA SER A 111 -7.37 -14.25 3.57
C SER A 111 -5.88 -14.61 3.52
N SER A 112 -5.04 -13.76 2.99
CA SER A 112 -3.59 -14.00 2.98
C SER A 112 -3.05 -14.03 4.41
N ILE A 113 -2.05 -14.86 4.62
CA ILE A 113 -1.42 -14.96 5.93
C ILE A 113 -0.56 -13.74 6.18
N LEU A 114 -0.82 -13.05 7.26
CA LEU A 114 -0.19 -11.78 7.55
C LEU A 114 1.34 -11.87 7.59
N ARG A 115 1.88 -12.91 8.19
CA ARG A 115 3.32 -13.07 8.25
C ARG A 115 3.96 -13.13 6.86
N LYS A 116 3.31 -13.84 5.94
CA LYS A 116 3.83 -13.94 4.57
C LYS A 116 3.79 -12.59 3.87
N VAL A 117 2.72 -11.84 4.10
CA VAL A 117 2.61 -10.50 3.53
C VAL A 117 3.68 -9.59 4.12
N ALA A 118 3.90 -9.68 5.44
CA ALA A 118 4.94 -8.88 6.09
C ALA A 118 6.32 -9.18 5.52
N ASN A 119 6.62 -10.46 5.31
CA ASN A 119 7.90 -10.85 4.73
C ASN A 119 8.05 -10.31 3.31
N MET A 120 7.00 -10.40 2.51
CA MET A 120 7.03 -9.88 1.16
C MET A 120 7.25 -8.37 1.15
N MET A 121 6.55 -7.65 2.03
CA MET A 121 6.72 -6.20 2.13
C MET A 121 8.16 -5.81 2.47
N ASN A 122 8.76 -6.55 3.39
CA ASN A 122 10.16 -6.29 3.76
C ASN A 122 11.11 -6.60 2.62
N GLN A 123 10.93 -7.74 1.97
CA GLN A 123 11.82 -8.15 0.89
C GLN A 123 11.72 -7.24 -0.33
N GLU A 124 10.52 -6.77 -0.63
CA GLU A 124 10.30 -5.98 -1.83
C GLU A 124 10.29 -4.48 -1.58
N GLY A 125 10.44 -4.06 -0.33
CA GLY A 125 10.43 -2.64 -0.02
C GLY A 125 9.09 -1.97 -0.23
N ILE A 126 8.02 -2.68 0.10
CA ILE A 126 6.66 -2.17 -0.08
C ILE A 126 6.16 -1.62 1.25
N ALA A 127 5.70 -0.38 1.24
CA ALA A 127 5.25 0.29 2.45
C ALA A 127 3.75 0.14 2.70
N ILE A 128 2.97 -0.13 1.66
CA ILE A 128 1.52 -0.24 1.79
C ILE A 128 0.98 -1.16 0.70
N CYS A 129 0.03 -2.00 1.07
CA CYS A 129 -0.63 -2.91 0.15
C CYS A 129 -2.09 -2.54 0.01
N ALA A 130 -2.65 -2.77 -1.18
CA ALA A 130 -4.09 -2.74 -1.36
C ALA A 130 -4.62 -4.11 -1.01
N VAL A 131 -5.72 -4.15 -0.28
CA VAL A 131 -6.39 -5.41 0.05
C VAL A 131 -7.60 -5.55 -0.85
N LYS A 132 -7.59 -6.57 -1.69
CA LYS A 132 -8.61 -6.75 -2.71
C LYS A 132 -9.39 -8.03 -2.46
N ASP A 133 -10.70 -7.90 -2.45
CA ASP A 133 -11.60 -9.03 -2.29
C ASP A 133 -12.45 -9.11 -3.56
N GLY A 134 -12.24 -10.15 -4.34
CA GLY A 134 -12.86 -10.25 -5.65
C GLY A 134 -12.36 -9.14 -6.56
N GLU A 135 -13.24 -8.30 -7.04
CA GLU A 135 -12.87 -7.20 -7.94
C GLU A 135 -12.70 -5.87 -7.22
N GLU A 136 -12.94 -5.85 -5.91
CA GLU A 136 -12.98 -4.60 -5.17
C GLU A 136 -11.86 -4.46 -4.15
N ILE A 137 -11.27 -3.29 -4.11
CA ILE A 137 -10.28 -2.98 -3.06
C ILE A 137 -11.06 -2.57 -1.84
N ILE A 138 -10.95 -3.36 -0.78
CA ILE A 138 -11.72 -3.17 0.44
C ILE A 138 -10.96 -2.46 1.55
N GLY A 139 -9.68 -2.22 1.36
CA GLY A 139 -8.90 -1.52 2.37
C GLY A 139 -7.43 -1.55 2.07
N VAL A 140 -6.65 -1.15 3.05
CA VAL A 140 -5.19 -1.10 2.93
C VAL A 140 -4.53 -1.78 4.11
N LEU A 141 -3.28 -2.15 3.91
CA LEU A 141 -2.43 -2.71 4.94
C LEU A 141 -1.08 -2.04 4.83
N ASP A 142 -0.73 -1.17 5.78
CA ASP A 142 0.56 -0.53 5.74
C ASP A 142 1.55 -1.22 6.68
N ARG A 143 2.84 -0.98 6.42
CA ARG A 143 3.90 -1.64 7.18
C ARG A 143 3.82 -1.30 8.66
N TYR A 144 3.48 -0.07 8.98
CA TYR A 144 3.40 0.35 10.37
C TYR A 144 2.34 -0.46 11.13
N ALA A 145 1.15 -0.61 10.55
CA ALA A 145 0.08 -1.38 11.19
C ALA A 145 0.47 -2.83 11.38
N VAL A 146 1.15 -3.41 10.39
CA VAL A 146 1.61 -4.79 10.49
C VAL A 146 2.61 -4.95 11.63
N GLU A 147 3.58 -4.05 11.72
CA GLU A 147 4.58 -4.10 12.77
C GLU A 147 3.95 -3.98 14.16
N VAL A 148 3.01 -3.05 14.31
CA VAL A 148 2.33 -2.87 15.59
C VAL A 148 1.57 -4.14 15.98
N PHE A 149 0.86 -4.72 15.04
CA PHE A 149 0.08 -5.93 15.30
C PHE A 149 0.99 -7.11 15.66
N MET A 150 2.08 -7.26 14.95
CA MET A 150 2.99 -8.40 15.18
C MET A 150 3.75 -8.32 16.49
N LYS A 151 3.88 -7.13 17.06
CA LYS A 151 4.57 -6.96 18.33
C LYS A 151 3.69 -7.27 19.53
N LYS A 152 2.40 -7.35 19.34
CA LYS A 152 1.50 -7.72 20.44
C LYS A 152 1.56 -9.19 20.68
#